data_882d4df74fe33e1798e8fc31a66f2a2b
#
_entry.id   882d4df74fe33e1798e8fc31a66f2a2b
#
_cell.length_a   1.000
_cell.length_b   1.000
_cell.length_c   1.000
_cell.angle_alpha   90.00
_cell.angle_beta   90.00
_cell.angle_gamma   90.00
#
_symmetry.space_group_name_H-M   'P 1'
#
loop_
_entity.id
_entity.type
_entity.pdbx_description
1 polymer ?
#
loop_
_entity_poly.entity_id
_entity_poly.type
_entity_poly.pdbx_seq_one_letter_code
_entity_poly.pdbx_strand_id
1 'polypeptide(L)'
;MTIDIGNMSRRDLLKSASVAALVVGAGSLAVPRRGAAQDANTVRVLSVEDPFFFSMKALVPEYEKETGIKVELESLSYDALQSRLVSAFVAKTSDADVIVVDQMWLGQYLDNGWIISLNDFIAKDNEFDLSDFIPEVLYSSNMWRGQVGTLPVAAYAQGVMYRKDVFDELGIAAPPTETSEDWTWTKYVDTLKSMEGKSFGGKPLFPTVVCGSQPSPIVHMFTQVSASHGANWFKSFPAAPWDFSPQLTSPAWIKSVEVYRQLYKLSPPEAINYVWFDAGTRFAKGDIGMFYWWTPYFYLIKNSGYMTGKKSDVMEKYATAALPKAEGVPQTVSLGGWSLGIPSSSERQEAGYAFIKWATSKATQKKMALWPDLNYQFSDFARVSLYQDEEVKAIYPYLDVQYAMMKQGNGKVARPPVPGYTAVESVLGLTLNQLLTGNEEPKTGLERANSLFESILKGNLMIPYQRDSYSDSLDGAKALIAKK
;
A
#
# COMPACT_ATOMS: atom_id res chain seq x y z
N MET A 1 19.29 10.20 -21.70
CA MET A 1 19.93 11.48 -21.33
C MET A 1 20.33 11.34 -19.86
N THR A 2 21.56 11.00 -19.61
CA THR A 2 22.09 10.70 -18.28
C THR A 2 22.33 12.03 -17.56
N ILE A 3 21.61 12.29 -16.49
CA ILE A 3 21.81 13.48 -15.65
C ILE A 3 22.94 13.16 -14.67
N ASP A 4 24.06 13.85 -14.80
CA ASP A 4 25.18 13.75 -13.88
C ASP A 4 24.88 14.56 -12.61
N ILE A 5 24.65 13.86 -11.49
CA ILE A 5 24.24 14.45 -10.21
C ILE A 5 25.44 14.88 -9.34
N GLY A 6 26.68 14.62 -9.79
CA GLY A 6 27.89 14.88 -9.00
C GLY A 6 28.20 16.34 -8.68
N ASN A 7 27.57 17.31 -9.37
CA ASN A 7 27.86 18.74 -9.25
C ASN A 7 26.64 19.67 -9.15
N MET A 8 25.49 19.18 -8.75
CA MET A 8 24.29 20.01 -8.63
C MET A 8 24.34 20.88 -7.36
N SER A 9 24.23 22.19 -7.55
CA SER A 9 24.10 23.13 -6.45
C SER A 9 22.72 23.03 -5.80
N ARG A 10 22.59 23.45 -4.51
CA ARG A 10 21.31 23.55 -3.78
C ARG A 10 20.23 24.29 -4.57
N ARG A 11 20.64 25.22 -5.44
CA ARG A 11 19.76 26.05 -6.27
C ARG A 11 19.20 25.26 -7.46
N ASP A 12 19.94 24.26 -7.94
CA ASP A 12 19.54 23.42 -9.08
C ASP A 12 18.63 22.29 -8.63
N LEU A 13 18.81 21.76 -7.40
CA LEU A 13 17.89 20.80 -6.78
C LEU A 13 16.51 21.41 -6.51
N LEU A 14 16.48 22.65 -6.04
CA LEU A 14 15.24 23.41 -5.84
C LEU A 14 14.54 23.79 -7.16
N LYS A 15 15.29 23.97 -8.23
CA LYS A 15 14.74 24.20 -9.56
C LYS A 15 14.15 22.96 -10.20
N SER A 16 14.72 21.79 -9.93
CA SER A 16 14.19 20.51 -10.44
C SER A 16 12.88 20.13 -9.75
N ALA A 17 12.71 20.49 -8.48
CA ALA A 17 11.44 20.34 -7.76
C ALA A 17 10.40 21.41 -8.18
N SER A 18 10.84 22.51 -8.81
CA SER A 18 9.97 23.66 -9.18
C SER A 18 9.51 23.64 -10.65
N VAL A 19 10.04 22.76 -11.51
CA VAL A 19 9.73 22.74 -12.94
C VAL A 19 8.40 22.03 -13.26
N ALA A 20 7.78 21.35 -12.29
CA ALA A 20 6.40 20.87 -12.45
C ALA A 20 5.32 21.96 -12.20
N ALA A 21 5.70 23.20 -11.88
CA ALA A 21 4.75 24.23 -11.42
C ALA A 21 4.74 25.55 -12.17
N LEU A 22 5.33 25.71 -13.36
CA LEU A 22 5.30 27.01 -14.05
C LEU A 22 5.36 26.87 -15.58
N VAL A 23 4.22 26.49 -16.19
CA VAL A 23 3.78 27.02 -17.48
C VAL A 23 2.28 27.28 -17.37
N VAL A 24 1.90 28.42 -16.80
CA VAL A 24 0.61 29.04 -17.09
C VAL A 24 0.90 30.49 -17.44
N GLY A 25 0.95 30.73 -18.74
CA GLY A 25 0.96 32.06 -19.31
C GLY A 25 -0.29 32.85 -18.86
N ALA A 26 -0.08 34.12 -18.57
CA ALA A 26 -1.13 35.07 -18.27
C ALA A 26 -2.15 35.15 -19.43
N GLY A 27 -3.22 34.41 -19.29
CA GLY A 27 -4.47 34.60 -19.99
C GLY A 27 -5.56 34.50 -18.95
N SER A 28 -6.16 35.63 -18.61
CA SER A 28 -7.35 35.72 -17.76
C SER A 28 -8.52 35.04 -18.45
N LEU A 29 -8.56 33.75 -18.43
CA LEU A 29 -9.78 32.97 -18.59
C LEU A 29 -10.42 32.91 -17.20
N ALA A 30 -11.42 33.78 -16.98
CA ALA A 30 -12.39 33.59 -15.93
C ALA A 30 -12.95 32.16 -16.07
N VAL A 31 -12.37 31.20 -15.33
CA VAL A 31 -13.02 29.91 -15.11
C VAL A 31 -14.32 30.30 -14.38
N PRO A 32 -15.48 30.04 -14.97
CA PRO A 32 -16.71 30.26 -14.24
C PRO A 32 -16.60 29.45 -12.94
N ARG A 33 -16.54 30.13 -11.79
CA ARG A 33 -16.91 29.52 -10.53
C ARG A 33 -18.28 28.93 -10.77
N ARG A 34 -18.36 27.63 -11.00
CA ARG A 34 -19.61 26.91 -10.84
C ARG A 34 -20.00 27.00 -9.37
N GLY A 35 -20.57 28.10 -9.00
CA GLY A 35 -21.53 28.21 -7.95
C GLY A 35 -22.85 27.62 -8.46
N ALA A 36 -22.84 26.35 -8.89
CA ALA A 36 -24.04 25.56 -8.83
C ALA A 36 -24.32 25.43 -7.34
N ALA A 37 -25.51 25.84 -6.90
CA ALA A 37 -26.02 25.54 -5.58
C ALA A 37 -25.73 24.05 -5.37
N GLN A 38 -24.81 23.78 -4.45
CA GLN A 38 -24.35 22.42 -4.16
C GLN A 38 -25.61 21.66 -3.78
N ASP A 39 -25.97 20.63 -4.54
CA ASP A 39 -27.12 19.82 -4.21
C ASP A 39 -26.90 19.30 -2.79
N ALA A 40 -27.72 19.79 -1.85
CA ALA A 40 -27.54 19.53 -0.42
C ALA A 40 -27.54 18.02 -0.08
N ASN A 41 -27.94 17.21 -1.05
CA ASN A 41 -28.10 15.77 -0.90
C ASN A 41 -27.07 14.93 -1.70
N THR A 42 -25.90 15.50 -2.03
CA THR A 42 -24.84 14.79 -2.77
C THR A 42 -23.57 14.68 -1.96
N VAL A 43 -22.99 13.49 -1.83
CA VAL A 43 -21.65 13.22 -1.28
C VAL A 43 -20.68 13.03 -2.45
N ARG A 44 -19.59 13.79 -2.46
CA ARG A 44 -18.53 13.67 -3.46
C ARG A 44 -17.37 12.87 -2.91
N VAL A 45 -17.02 11.82 -3.62
CA VAL A 45 -15.95 10.89 -3.23
C VAL A 45 -14.84 10.93 -4.25
N LEU A 46 -13.64 11.29 -3.83
CA LEU A 46 -12.45 11.26 -4.67
C LEU A 46 -11.59 10.05 -4.30
N SER A 47 -11.40 9.16 -5.27
CA SER A 47 -10.78 7.86 -5.09
C SER A 47 -9.56 7.64 -6.00
N VAL A 48 -8.88 6.55 -5.76
CA VAL A 48 -7.87 5.98 -6.67
C VAL A 48 -8.53 4.95 -7.57
N GLU A 49 -7.95 4.74 -8.75
CA GLU A 49 -8.34 3.66 -9.65
C GLU A 49 -7.67 2.35 -9.21
N ASP A 50 -8.40 1.55 -8.43
CA ASP A 50 -7.92 0.31 -7.82
C ASP A 50 -9.09 -0.71 -7.73
N PRO A 51 -8.86 -2.02 -7.58
CA PRO A 51 -9.92 -3.03 -7.60
C PRO A 51 -11.12 -2.73 -6.70
N PHE A 52 -10.89 -2.29 -5.45
CA PHE A 52 -11.99 -1.97 -4.53
C PHE A 52 -12.93 -0.88 -5.05
N PHE A 53 -12.37 0.09 -5.79
CA PHE A 53 -13.15 1.20 -6.36
C PHE A 53 -14.25 0.69 -7.28
N PHE A 54 -13.95 -0.25 -8.16
CA PHE A 54 -14.90 -0.79 -9.12
C PHE A 54 -16.01 -1.56 -8.42
N SER A 55 -15.67 -2.40 -7.43
CA SER A 55 -16.63 -3.16 -6.62
C SER A 55 -17.53 -2.23 -5.81
N MET A 56 -16.96 -1.22 -5.15
CA MET A 56 -17.71 -0.22 -4.38
C MET A 56 -18.64 0.59 -5.29
N LYS A 57 -18.13 1.06 -6.44
CA LYS A 57 -18.91 1.83 -7.42
C LYS A 57 -20.14 1.07 -7.92
N ALA A 58 -20.02 -0.24 -8.11
CA ALA A 58 -21.14 -1.07 -8.53
C ALA A 58 -22.29 -1.11 -7.50
N LEU A 59 -21.98 -0.88 -6.22
CA LEU A 59 -22.95 -0.88 -5.12
C LEU A 59 -23.51 0.52 -4.79
N VAL A 60 -22.95 1.59 -5.32
CA VAL A 60 -23.41 2.98 -5.07
C VAL A 60 -24.92 3.15 -5.34
N PRO A 61 -25.52 2.60 -6.42
CA PRO A 61 -26.96 2.73 -6.64
C PRO A 61 -27.82 2.15 -5.51
N GLU A 62 -27.34 1.14 -4.77
CA GLU A 62 -28.05 0.60 -3.60
C GLU A 62 -28.02 1.62 -2.46
N TYR A 63 -26.85 2.19 -2.16
CA TYR A 63 -26.69 3.25 -1.15
C TYR A 63 -27.59 4.45 -1.43
N GLU A 64 -27.61 4.95 -2.68
CA GLU A 64 -28.46 6.05 -3.09
C GLU A 64 -29.95 5.75 -2.90
N LYS A 65 -30.36 4.52 -3.21
CA LYS A 65 -31.76 4.06 -3.04
C LYS A 65 -32.15 3.97 -1.56
N GLU A 66 -31.24 3.47 -0.71
CA GLU A 66 -31.49 3.26 0.72
C GLU A 66 -31.50 4.58 1.51
N THR A 67 -30.62 5.50 1.16
CA THR A 67 -30.39 6.73 1.92
C THR A 67 -31.05 7.97 1.30
N GLY A 68 -31.34 7.94 0.01
CA GLY A 68 -31.73 9.11 -0.78
C GLY A 68 -30.60 10.07 -1.09
N ILE A 69 -29.36 9.79 -0.61
CA ILE A 69 -28.17 10.63 -0.83
C ILE A 69 -27.51 10.23 -2.16
N LYS A 70 -27.28 11.20 -3.02
CA LYS A 70 -26.53 11.00 -4.27
C LYS A 70 -25.04 10.88 -4.01
N VAL A 71 -24.34 10.10 -4.83
CA VAL A 71 -22.88 9.90 -4.73
C VAL A 71 -22.21 10.23 -6.06
N GLU A 72 -21.40 11.28 -6.08
CA GLU A 72 -20.48 11.57 -7.17
C GLU A 72 -19.14 10.91 -6.87
N LEU A 73 -18.83 9.83 -7.58
CA LEU A 73 -17.62 9.03 -7.36
C LEU A 73 -16.64 9.22 -8.54
N GLU A 74 -15.52 9.89 -8.27
CA GLU A 74 -14.42 10.12 -9.22
C GLU A 74 -13.20 9.31 -8.81
N SER A 75 -12.45 8.75 -9.79
CA SER A 75 -11.16 8.10 -9.55
C SER A 75 -10.06 8.69 -10.41
N LEU A 76 -8.85 8.68 -9.87
CA LEU A 76 -7.63 9.14 -10.51
C LEU A 76 -6.53 8.09 -10.37
N SER A 77 -5.49 8.20 -11.19
CA SER A 77 -4.25 7.44 -10.94
C SER A 77 -3.61 7.87 -9.61
N TYR A 78 -2.76 7.01 -9.04
CA TYR A 78 -2.10 7.23 -7.75
C TYR A 78 -1.46 8.61 -7.62
N ASP A 79 -0.58 8.96 -8.56
CA ASP A 79 0.16 10.23 -8.52
C ASP A 79 -0.74 11.45 -8.75
N ALA A 80 -1.75 11.31 -9.63
CA ALA A 80 -2.72 12.36 -9.90
C ALA A 80 -3.62 12.63 -8.68
N LEU A 81 -4.06 11.58 -7.98
CA LEU A 81 -4.84 11.69 -6.76
C LEU A 81 -4.05 12.45 -5.69
N GLN A 82 -2.82 12.00 -5.38
CA GLN A 82 -1.98 12.64 -4.38
C GLN A 82 -1.72 14.11 -4.70
N SER A 83 -1.35 14.41 -5.94
CA SER A 83 -1.08 15.79 -6.38
C SER A 83 -2.30 16.69 -6.26
N ARG A 84 -3.48 16.19 -6.64
CA ARG A 84 -4.74 16.95 -6.53
C ARG A 84 -5.12 17.22 -5.08
N LEU A 85 -5.03 16.18 -4.21
CA LEU A 85 -5.35 16.32 -2.79
C LEU A 85 -4.43 17.33 -2.10
N VAL A 86 -3.10 17.18 -2.26
CA VAL A 86 -2.14 18.12 -1.65
C VAL A 86 -2.35 19.55 -2.15
N SER A 87 -2.58 19.74 -3.45
CA SER A 87 -2.83 21.06 -4.03
C SER A 87 -4.10 21.70 -3.46
N ALA A 88 -5.18 20.92 -3.34
CA ALA A 88 -6.45 21.38 -2.78
C ALA A 88 -6.31 21.75 -1.29
N PHE A 89 -5.60 20.94 -0.50
CA PHE A 89 -5.36 21.21 0.92
C PHE A 89 -4.52 22.47 1.16
N VAL A 90 -3.44 22.65 0.39
CA VAL A 90 -2.61 23.86 0.47
C VAL A 90 -3.41 25.11 0.08
N ALA A 91 -4.26 25.00 -0.93
CA ALA A 91 -5.16 26.08 -1.35
C ALA A 91 -6.36 26.28 -0.40
N LYS A 92 -6.54 25.41 0.61
CA LYS A 92 -7.70 25.36 1.51
C LYS A 92 -9.04 25.27 0.75
N THR A 93 -9.03 24.51 -0.33
CA THR A 93 -10.21 24.21 -1.13
C THR A 93 -10.39 22.69 -1.14
N SER A 94 -11.62 22.22 -1.12
CA SER A 94 -11.93 20.82 -1.40
C SER A 94 -13.27 20.76 -2.11
N ASP A 95 -13.30 20.00 -3.18
CA ASP A 95 -14.50 19.64 -3.91
C ASP A 95 -14.98 18.21 -3.59
N ALA A 96 -14.35 17.60 -2.60
CA ALA A 96 -14.67 16.26 -2.12
C ALA A 96 -15.11 16.28 -0.65
N ASP A 97 -16.08 15.44 -0.30
CA ASP A 97 -16.59 15.22 1.05
C ASP A 97 -15.94 14.00 1.70
N VAL A 98 -15.55 13.03 0.87
CA VAL A 98 -14.79 11.84 1.25
C VAL A 98 -13.63 11.66 0.29
N ILE A 99 -12.48 11.31 0.81
CA ILE A 99 -11.27 11.04 0.02
C ILE A 99 -10.69 9.69 0.36
N VAL A 100 -10.08 9.07 -0.62
CA VAL A 100 -9.22 7.90 -0.40
C VAL A 100 -7.83 8.35 0.03
N VAL A 101 -7.30 7.70 1.05
CA VAL A 101 -6.01 8.00 1.68
C VAL A 101 -5.15 6.74 1.70
N ASP A 102 -3.91 6.83 1.18
CA ASP A 102 -2.89 5.82 1.44
C ASP A 102 -2.34 6.00 2.86
N GLN A 103 -2.00 4.89 3.53
CA GLN A 103 -1.48 4.92 4.90
C GLN A 103 -0.29 5.88 5.06
N MET A 104 0.57 6.01 4.07
CA MET A 104 1.78 6.83 4.12
C MET A 104 1.49 8.33 4.13
N TRP A 105 0.30 8.75 3.70
CA TRP A 105 -0.11 10.16 3.71
C TRP A 105 -0.76 10.57 5.04
N LEU A 106 -1.18 9.59 5.84
CA LEU A 106 -2.01 9.79 7.03
C LEU A 106 -1.40 10.76 8.03
N GLY A 107 -0.14 10.57 8.40
CA GLY A 107 0.51 11.44 9.39
C GLY A 107 0.63 12.87 8.91
N GLN A 108 0.99 13.08 7.64
CA GLN A 108 1.02 14.42 7.05
C GLN A 108 -0.37 15.07 7.02
N TYR A 109 -1.41 14.31 6.67
CA TYR A 109 -2.76 14.85 6.53
C TYR A 109 -3.36 15.23 7.89
N LEU A 110 -3.16 14.41 8.92
CA LEU A 110 -3.61 14.72 10.28
C LEU A 110 -2.80 15.85 10.93
N ASP A 111 -1.47 15.82 10.84
CA ASP A 111 -0.61 16.84 11.46
C ASP A 111 -0.82 18.24 10.86
N ASN A 112 -1.19 18.32 9.57
CA ASN A 112 -1.53 19.58 8.93
C ASN A 112 -3.02 19.97 9.08
N GLY A 113 -3.83 19.15 9.72
CA GLY A 113 -5.27 19.39 9.84
C GLY A 113 -6.01 19.36 8.50
N TRP A 114 -5.50 18.61 7.52
CA TRP A 114 -6.12 18.49 6.19
C TRP A 114 -7.31 17.53 6.18
N ILE A 115 -7.28 16.54 7.07
CA ILE A 115 -8.41 15.66 7.35
C ILE A 115 -8.78 15.75 8.84
N ILE A 116 -10.02 15.45 9.17
CA ILE A 116 -10.50 15.41 10.55
C ILE A 116 -10.23 14.06 11.21
N SER A 117 -10.13 14.05 12.54
CA SER A 117 -10.21 12.82 13.33
C SER A 117 -11.64 12.27 13.31
N LEU A 118 -11.79 10.97 13.13
CA LEU A 118 -13.07 10.27 13.19
C LEU A 118 -13.45 9.82 14.61
N ASN A 119 -12.61 10.08 15.63
CA ASN A 119 -12.82 9.60 17.00
C ASN A 119 -14.20 10.00 17.55
N ASP A 120 -14.63 11.25 17.34
CA ASP A 120 -15.91 11.74 17.87
C ASP A 120 -17.10 11.11 17.14
N PHE A 121 -17.01 10.87 15.83
CA PHE A 121 -18.03 10.17 15.07
C PHE A 121 -18.16 8.73 15.55
N ILE A 122 -17.04 8.01 15.66
CA ILE A 122 -16.99 6.64 16.15
C ILE A 122 -17.54 6.57 17.59
N ALA A 123 -17.17 7.52 18.46
CA ALA A 123 -17.63 7.53 19.86
C ALA A 123 -19.14 7.68 20.00
N LYS A 124 -19.76 8.50 19.14
CA LYS A 124 -21.20 8.76 19.13
C LYS A 124 -22.02 7.67 18.45
N ASP A 125 -21.41 6.91 17.53
CA ASP A 125 -22.09 5.89 16.73
C ASP A 125 -22.07 4.54 17.47
N ASN A 126 -23.16 4.21 18.17
CA ASN A 126 -23.27 2.95 18.91
C ASN A 126 -23.55 1.73 17.99
N GLU A 127 -23.88 1.96 16.71
CA GLU A 127 -24.15 0.90 15.75
C GLU A 127 -22.90 0.55 14.91
N PHE A 128 -21.85 1.38 15.00
CA PHE A 128 -20.64 1.13 14.23
C PHE A 128 -19.80 0.02 14.89
N ASP A 129 -19.71 -1.10 14.21
CA ASP A 129 -18.94 -2.26 14.66
C ASP A 129 -17.45 -2.07 14.35
N LEU A 130 -16.74 -1.41 15.26
CA LEU A 130 -15.29 -1.27 15.21
C LEU A 130 -14.60 -2.57 15.63
N SER A 131 -15.25 -3.42 16.41
CA SER A 131 -14.68 -4.64 16.99
C SER A 131 -14.34 -5.71 15.93
N ASP A 132 -14.98 -5.65 14.77
CA ASP A 132 -14.74 -6.57 13.66
C ASP A 132 -13.55 -6.16 12.76
N PHE A 133 -12.93 -5.00 12.98
CA PHE A 133 -11.73 -4.63 12.22
C PHE A 133 -10.49 -5.36 12.71
N ILE A 134 -9.58 -5.65 11.78
CA ILE A 134 -8.27 -6.23 12.09
C ILE A 134 -7.42 -5.18 12.82
N PRO A 135 -7.00 -5.41 14.08
CA PRO A 135 -6.29 -4.41 14.87
C PRO A 135 -4.99 -3.92 14.23
N GLU A 136 -4.26 -4.82 13.59
CA GLU A 136 -3.00 -4.54 12.90
C GLU A 136 -3.21 -3.55 11.73
N VAL A 137 -4.31 -3.69 10.99
CA VAL A 137 -4.69 -2.78 9.90
C VAL A 137 -5.09 -1.42 10.44
N LEU A 138 -5.98 -1.40 11.46
CA LEU A 138 -6.43 -0.15 12.07
C LEU A 138 -5.23 0.65 12.61
N TYR A 139 -4.34 -0.01 13.36
CA TYR A 139 -3.13 0.60 13.89
C TYR A 139 -2.19 1.13 12.81
N SER A 140 -1.92 0.30 11.79
CA SER A 140 -0.90 0.61 10.78
C SER A 140 -1.32 1.69 9.81
N SER A 141 -2.58 1.64 9.36
CA SER A 141 -3.05 2.40 8.20
C SER A 141 -4.02 3.52 8.53
N ASN A 142 -4.58 3.53 9.75
CA ASN A 142 -5.70 4.41 10.08
C ASN A 142 -5.48 5.28 11.31
N MET A 143 -4.43 4.99 12.10
CA MET A 143 -4.14 5.72 13.34
C MET A 143 -2.83 6.49 13.27
N TRP A 144 -2.88 7.74 13.69
CA TRP A 144 -1.73 8.61 13.88
C TRP A 144 -1.89 9.44 15.15
N ARG A 145 -0.89 9.38 16.05
CA ARG A 145 -0.93 10.08 17.37
C ARG A 145 -2.20 9.81 18.17
N GLY A 146 -2.68 8.56 18.14
CA GLY A 146 -3.90 8.14 18.83
C GLY A 146 -5.21 8.60 18.20
N GLN A 147 -5.15 9.27 17.05
CA GLN A 147 -6.32 9.65 16.27
C GLN A 147 -6.61 8.63 15.19
N VAL A 148 -7.85 8.21 15.06
CA VAL A 148 -8.35 7.50 13.89
C VAL A 148 -8.69 8.55 12.83
N GLY A 149 -7.86 8.68 11.82
CA GLY A 149 -8.07 9.69 10.76
C GLY A 149 -8.87 9.15 9.58
N THR A 150 -8.90 7.82 9.42
CA THR A 150 -9.54 7.15 8.30
C THR A 150 -10.10 5.79 8.72
N LEU A 151 -10.98 5.19 7.90
CA LEU A 151 -11.41 3.79 8.06
C LEU A 151 -11.04 2.97 6.81
N PRO A 152 -10.56 1.72 6.99
CA PRO A 152 -10.04 0.93 5.87
C PRO A 152 -11.18 0.40 5.00
N VAL A 153 -11.15 0.75 3.72
CA VAL A 153 -12.05 0.21 2.69
C VAL A 153 -11.41 -0.98 1.97
N ALA A 154 -10.08 -1.00 1.89
CA ALA A 154 -9.32 -2.13 1.38
C ALA A 154 -8.04 -2.29 2.22
N ALA A 155 -7.78 -3.50 2.71
CA ALA A 155 -6.62 -3.83 3.53
C ALA A 155 -5.72 -4.82 2.78
N TYR A 156 -4.48 -4.42 2.48
CA TYR A 156 -3.51 -5.25 1.78
C TYR A 156 -2.42 -5.72 2.72
N ALA A 157 -2.06 -6.99 2.61
CA ALA A 157 -0.80 -7.52 3.08
C ALA A 157 0.07 -7.88 1.88
N GLN A 158 1.28 -8.34 2.11
CA GLN A 158 2.05 -9.04 1.09
C GLN A 158 2.04 -10.54 1.34
N GLY A 159 2.16 -11.32 0.27
CA GLY A 159 2.21 -12.78 0.32
C GLY A 159 2.86 -13.35 -0.93
N VAL A 160 3.14 -14.64 -0.91
CA VAL A 160 3.80 -15.34 -2.02
C VAL A 160 2.75 -15.95 -2.95
N MET A 161 3.02 -15.87 -4.23
CA MET A 161 2.30 -16.57 -5.30
C MET A 161 3.29 -17.44 -6.09
N TYR A 162 2.93 -18.70 -6.35
CA TYR A 162 3.80 -19.61 -7.08
C TYR A 162 3.00 -20.51 -8.03
N ARG A 163 3.65 -20.97 -9.07
CA ARG A 163 3.10 -21.89 -10.08
C ARG A 163 3.18 -23.33 -9.58
N LYS A 164 2.03 -23.90 -9.18
CA LYS A 164 1.94 -25.32 -8.75
C LYS A 164 2.46 -26.28 -9.82
N ASP A 165 2.02 -26.09 -11.05
CA ASP A 165 2.40 -26.93 -12.18
C ASP A 165 3.91 -26.88 -12.48
N VAL A 166 4.55 -25.72 -12.32
CA VAL A 166 6.02 -25.61 -12.46
C VAL A 166 6.73 -26.32 -11.31
N PHE A 167 6.26 -26.14 -10.08
CA PHE A 167 6.85 -26.77 -8.89
C PHE A 167 6.74 -28.29 -8.97
N ASP A 168 5.57 -28.81 -9.39
CA ASP A 168 5.33 -30.24 -9.57
C ASP A 168 6.23 -30.82 -10.66
N GLU A 169 6.35 -30.18 -11.84
CA GLU A 169 7.20 -30.65 -12.94
C GLU A 169 8.68 -30.66 -12.58
N LEU A 170 9.14 -29.64 -11.83
CA LEU A 170 10.55 -29.51 -11.45
C LEU A 170 10.89 -30.30 -10.14
N GLY A 171 9.90 -30.91 -9.49
CA GLY A 171 10.09 -31.59 -8.22
C GLY A 171 10.47 -30.67 -7.05
N ILE A 172 10.00 -29.42 -7.09
CA ILE A 172 10.26 -28.41 -6.05
C ILE A 172 9.16 -28.52 -4.99
N ALA A 173 9.55 -28.56 -3.72
CA ALA A 173 8.58 -28.57 -2.62
C ALA A 173 7.81 -27.26 -2.56
N ALA A 174 6.48 -27.34 -2.37
CA ALA A 174 5.62 -26.18 -2.22
C ALA A 174 6.04 -25.32 -1.00
N PRO A 175 6.01 -23.99 -1.10
CA PRO A 175 6.21 -23.11 0.05
C PRO A 175 5.11 -23.32 1.10
N PRO A 176 5.38 -23.08 2.40
CA PRO A 176 4.37 -23.25 3.46
C PRO A 176 3.29 -22.16 3.38
N THR A 177 2.09 -22.52 3.79
CA THR A 177 0.95 -21.58 3.89
C THR A 177 0.94 -20.77 5.19
N GLU A 178 1.77 -21.18 6.17
CA GLU A 178 1.97 -20.49 7.45
C GLU A 178 3.43 -20.08 7.62
N THR A 179 3.67 -19.07 8.45
CA THR A 179 5.04 -18.66 8.79
C THR A 179 5.77 -19.79 9.46
N SER A 180 6.97 -20.11 8.97
CA SER A 180 7.82 -21.21 9.43
C SER A 180 9.25 -20.72 9.65
N GLU A 181 9.93 -21.31 10.64
CA GLU A 181 11.35 -21.00 10.90
C GLU A 181 12.25 -21.47 9.74
N ASP A 182 11.84 -22.51 9.01
CA ASP A 182 12.58 -23.06 7.87
C ASP A 182 12.31 -22.30 6.56
N TRP A 183 11.28 -21.42 6.53
CA TRP A 183 10.94 -20.65 5.36
C TRP A 183 11.54 -19.25 5.46
N THR A 184 12.83 -19.17 5.11
CA THR A 184 13.64 -17.95 5.21
C THR A 184 13.88 -17.29 3.83
N TRP A 185 14.33 -16.05 3.81
CA TRP A 185 14.75 -15.39 2.56
C TRP A 185 15.88 -16.15 1.87
N THR A 186 16.78 -16.79 2.62
CA THR A 186 17.79 -17.69 2.05
C THR A 186 17.13 -18.86 1.32
N LYS A 187 16.19 -19.55 1.97
CA LYS A 187 15.46 -20.66 1.35
C LYS A 187 14.62 -20.21 0.15
N TYR A 188 14.00 -19.03 0.22
CA TYR A 188 13.25 -18.44 -0.88
C TYR A 188 14.15 -18.24 -2.12
N VAL A 189 15.32 -17.59 -1.93
CA VAL A 189 16.29 -17.37 -3.00
C VAL A 189 16.84 -18.68 -3.57
N ASP A 190 17.14 -19.67 -2.72
CA ASP A 190 17.61 -20.97 -3.18
C ASP A 190 16.54 -21.73 -3.98
N THR A 191 15.28 -21.61 -3.59
CA THR A 191 14.14 -22.13 -4.37
C THR A 191 14.08 -21.47 -5.74
N LEU A 192 14.24 -20.14 -5.82
CA LEU A 192 14.29 -19.42 -7.09
C LEU A 192 15.47 -19.87 -7.96
N LYS A 193 16.66 -20.00 -7.39
CA LYS A 193 17.85 -20.46 -8.13
C LYS A 193 17.68 -21.86 -8.71
N SER A 194 16.90 -22.74 -8.08
CA SER A 194 16.60 -24.08 -8.64
C SER A 194 15.81 -24.02 -9.96
N MET A 195 15.15 -22.91 -10.25
CA MET A 195 14.43 -22.64 -11.49
C MET A 195 15.26 -21.88 -12.54
N GLU A 196 16.44 -21.36 -12.17
CA GLU A 196 17.28 -20.56 -13.07
C GLU A 196 17.72 -21.35 -14.30
N GLY A 197 17.58 -20.75 -15.47
CA GLY A 197 17.92 -21.39 -16.75
C GLY A 197 16.99 -22.52 -17.19
N LYS A 198 15.90 -22.74 -16.46
CA LYS A 198 14.90 -23.74 -16.84
C LYS A 198 13.92 -23.21 -17.88
N SER A 199 13.21 -24.13 -18.51
CA SER A 199 12.09 -23.84 -19.40
C SER A 199 10.87 -24.61 -18.93
N PHE A 200 9.69 -24.05 -19.17
CA PHE A 200 8.42 -24.69 -18.86
C PHE A 200 7.48 -24.54 -20.06
N GLY A 201 6.85 -25.63 -20.49
CA GLY A 201 5.98 -25.62 -21.67
C GLY A 201 6.68 -25.14 -22.96
N GLY A 202 7.99 -25.38 -23.10
CA GLY A 202 8.81 -24.95 -24.24
C GLY A 202 9.18 -23.46 -24.25
N LYS A 203 8.89 -22.70 -23.19
CA LYS A 203 9.25 -21.30 -23.05
C LYS A 203 10.28 -21.11 -21.93
N PRO A 204 11.19 -20.13 -22.02
CA PRO A 204 12.06 -19.74 -20.91
C PRO A 204 11.24 -19.42 -19.67
N LEU A 205 11.69 -19.89 -18.51
CA LEU A 205 11.10 -19.60 -17.21
C LEU A 205 11.99 -18.60 -16.46
N PHE A 206 11.40 -17.50 -16.01
CA PHE A 206 12.04 -16.62 -15.04
C PHE A 206 11.70 -17.10 -13.63
N PRO A 207 12.69 -17.26 -12.74
CA PRO A 207 12.43 -17.70 -11.38
C PRO A 207 11.46 -16.80 -10.63
N THR A 208 11.61 -15.47 -10.74
CA THR A 208 10.79 -14.47 -10.05
C THR A 208 10.58 -13.21 -10.89
N VAL A 209 9.89 -12.25 -10.32
CA VAL A 209 9.72 -10.90 -10.85
C VAL A 209 9.67 -9.89 -9.73
N VAL A 210 10.33 -8.74 -9.91
CA VAL A 210 10.28 -7.60 -8.99
C VAL A 210 9.74 -6.37 -9.68
N CYS A 211 9.20 -5.42 -8.90
CA CYS A 211 8.90 -4.06 -9.36
C CYS A 211 10.15 -3.20 -9.17
N GLY A 212 10.76 -2.75 -10.27
CA GLY A 212 11.99 -1.96 -10.25
C GLY A 212 11.80 -0.47 -10.55
N SER A 213 10.60 -0.07 -10.97
CA SER A 213 10.32 1.33 -11.31
C SER A 213 10.31 2.21 -10.05
N GLN A 214 10.94 3.37 -10.19
CA GLN A 214 10.97 4.39 -9.15
C GLN A 214 9.84 5.43 -9.37
N PRO A 215 9.44 6.22 -8.34
CA PRO A 215 9.98 6.14 -6.98
C PRO A 215 9.35 5.04 -6.13
N SER A 216 8.04 4.87 -6.17
CA SER A 216 7.29 4.10 -5.18
C SER A 216 7.20 2.59 -5.45
N PRO A 217 7.00 2.09 -6.70
CA PRO A 217 6.82 0.66 -6.93
C PRO A 217 7.96 -0.20 -6.38
N ILE A 218 9.21 0.22 -6.61
CA ILE A 218 10.40 -0.47 -6.12
C ILE A 218 10.46 -0.46 -4.58
N VAL A 219 10.12 0.66 -3.95
CA VAL A 219 10.12 0.80 -2.49
C VAL A 219 9.05 -0.08 -1.86
N HIS A 220 7.84 -0.09 -2.41
CA HIS A 220 6.73 -0.89 -1.90
C HIS A 220 7.05 -2.39 -1.87
N MET A 221 7.76 -2.89 -2.88
CA MET A 221 8.15 -4.29 -2.91
C MET A 221 9.36 -4.56 -2.00
N PHE A 222 10.37 -3.69 -2.04
CA PHE A 222 11.57 -3.79 -1.23
C PHE A 222 11.28 -3.75 0.27
N THR A 223 10.32 -2.94 0.71
CA THR A 223 10.01 -2.75 2.15
C THR A 223 9.53 -4.02 2.84
N GLN A 224 9.01 -5.00 2.10
CA GLN A 224 8.74 -6.32 2.67
C GLN A 224 10.04 -7.03 3.06
N VAL A 225 11.05 -7.00 2.20
CA VAL A 225 12.35 -7.61 2.50
C VAL A 225 12.99 -6.91 3.69
N SER A 226 13.01 -5.57 3.70
CA SER A 226 13.63 -4.80 4.77
C SER A 226 12.94 -4.97 6.12
N ALA A 227 11.61 -4.96 6.15
CA ALA A 227 10.83 -5.19 7.37
C ALA A 227 11.06 -6.59 7.94
N SER A 228 11.10 -7.63 7.08
CA SER A 228 11.39 -9.01 7.49
C SER A 228 12.78 -9.19 8.09
N HIS A 229 13.76 -8.35 7.67
CA HIS A 229 15.11 -8.35 8.24
C HIS A 229 15.24 -7.47 9.51
N GLY A 230 14.15 -6.87 9.99
CA GLY A 230 14.18 -5.97 11.14
C GLY A 230 14.83 -4.61 10.83
N ALA A 231 14.85 -4.20 9.57
CA ALA A 231 15.38 -2.90 9.17
C ALA A 231 14.41 -1.78 9.56
N ASN A 232 14.80 -0.95 10.51
CA ASN A 232 14.04 0.21 10.91
C ASN A 232 14.45 1.43 10.09
N TRP A 233 13.46 2.25 9.70
CA TRP A 233 13.72 3.52 9.01
C TRP A 233 14.38 4.54 9.93
N PHE A 234 14.01 4.50 11.22
CA PHE A 234 14.37 5.48 12.22
C PHE A 234 14.88 4.81 13.49
N LYS A 235 15.62 5.58 14.30
CA LYS A 235 16.22 5.10 15.53
C LYS A 235 15.19 4.62 16.56
N SER A 236 14.04 5.31 16.67
CA SER A 236 12.93 4.90 17.52
C SER A 236 11.59 5.30 16.89
N PHE A 237 11.00 4.40 16.14
CA PHE A 237 9.66 4.48 15.59
C PHE A 237 9.23 3.09 15.11
N PRO A 238 7.99 2.64 15.34
CA PRO A 238 6.88 3.34 16.00
C PRO A 238 6.92 3.30 17.53
N ALA A 239 7.93 2.68 18.15
CA ALA A 239 8.06 2.66 19.60
C ALA A 239 8.37 4.07 20.14
N ALA A 240 7.67 4.48 21.19
CA ALA A 240 7.92 5.75 21.84
C ALA A 240 9.10 5.66 22.87
N PRO A 241 9.86 6.75 23.12
CA PRO A 241 9.73 8.07 22.48
C PRO A 241 10.20 8.04 21.04
N TRP A 242 9.52 8.76 20.14
CA TRP A 242 9.89 8.78 18.74
C TRP A 242 11.19 9.55 18.51
N ASP A 243 12.07 8.94 17.72
CA ASP A 243 13.34 9.53 17.25
C ASP A 243 13.49 9.20 15.77
N PHE A 244 13.31 10.23 14.94
CA PHE A 244 13.32 10.08 13.48
C PHE A 244 14.73 10.19 12.86
N SER A 245 15.79 9.99 13.65
CA SER A 245 17.14 9.86 13.10
C SER A 245 17.20 8.64 12.16
N PRO A 246 17.55 8.82 10.88
CA PRO A 246 17.54 7.72 9.91
C PRO A 246 18.51 6.60 10.26
N GLN A 247 18.15 5.35 9.92
CA GLN A 247 18.93 4.14 10.24
C GLN A 247 19.24 3.28 9.00
N LEU A 248 19.31 3.89 7.81
CA LEU A 248 19.47 3.16 6.55
C LEU A 248 20.82 2.44 6.40
N THR A 249 21.78 2.74 7.25
CA THR A 249 23.13 2.14 7.22
C THR A 249 23.27 0.91 8.10
N SER A 250 22.19 0.46 8.76
CA SER A 250 22.24 -0.72 9.61
C SER A 250 22.50 -2.02 8.81
N PRO A 251 23.07 -3.05 9.44
CA PRO A 251 23.31 -4.34 8.77
C PRO A 251 22.03 -4.94 8.15
N ALA A 252 20.87 -4.73 8.77
CA ALA A 252 19.59 -5.19 8.28
C ALA A 252 19.22 -4.54 6.94
N TRP A 253 19.45 -3.24 6.77
CA TRP A 253 19.24 -2.53 5.50
C TRP A 253 20.17 -3.04 4.41
N ILE A 254 21.48 -3.16 4.72
CA ILE A 254 22.48 -3.66 3.76
C ILE A 254 22.10 -5.06 3.29
N LYS A 255 21.76 -5.97 4.22
CA LYS A 255 21.33 -7.33 3.91
C LYS A 255 20.08 -7.37 3.04
N SER A 256 19.14 -6.49 3.31
CA SER A 256 17.90 -6.38 2.53
C SER A 256 18.16 -5.99 1.07
N VAL A 257 19.08 -5.05 0.84
CA VAL A 257 19.49 -4.66 -0.52
C VAL A 257 20.18 -5.83 -1.23
N GLU A 258 21.05 -6.58 -0.53
CA GLU A 258 21.72 -7.76 -1.09
C GLU A 258 20.70 -8.83 -1.55
N VAL A 259 19.69 -9.10 -0.72
CA VAL A 259 18.61 -10.03 -1.08
C VAL A 259 17.83 -9.50 -2.28
N TYR A 260 17.42 -8.23 -2.26
CA TYR A 260 16.63 -7.65 -3.35
C TYR A 260 17.39 -7.61 -4.68
N ARG A 261 18.72 -7.40 -4.65
CA ARG A 261 19.60 -7.54 -5.83
C ARG A 261 19.57 -8.96 -6.39
N GLN A 262 19.56 -9.99 -5.53
CA GLN A 262 19.46 -11.38 -6.01
C GLN A 262 18.12 -11.64 -6.68
N LEU A 263 17.02 -11.13 -6.09
CA LEU A 263 15.69 -11.23 -6.71
C LEU A 263 15.65 -10.54 -8.07
N TYR A 264 16.21 -9.34 -8.19
CA TYR A 264 16.26 -8.63 -9.46
C TYR A 264 17.05 -9.39 -10.52
N LYS A 265 18.21 -9.97 -10.18
CA LYS A 265 19.02 -10.79 -11.10
C LYS A 265 18.28 -12.03 -11.64
N LEU A 266 17.33 -12.56 -10.87
CA LEU A 266 16.51 -13.72 -11.23
C LEU A 266 15.18 -13.31 -11.91
N SER A 267 14.96 -12.01 -12.12
CA SER A 267 13.79 -11.44 -12.78
C SER A 267 14.03 -11.18 -14.26
N PRO A 268 12.97 -10.98 -15.08
CA PRO A 268 13.11 -10.46 -16.43
C PRO A 268 13.90 -9.14 -16.44
N PRO A 269 14.78 -8.89 -17.43
CA PRO A 269 15.59 -7.66 -17.49
C PRO A 269 14.76 -6.37 -17.48
N GLU A 270 13.58 -6.41 -18.09
CA GLU A 270 12.63 -5.28 -18.12
C GLU A 270 11.97 -4.97 -16.77
N ALA A 271 12.13 -5.83 -15.76
CA ALA A 271 11.55 -5.65 -14.42
C ALA A 271 11.99 -4.34 -13.74
N ILE A 272 13.11 -3.76 -14.15
CA ILE A 272 13.55 -2.44 -13.69
C ILE A 272 12.53 -1.32 -13.98
N ASN A 273 11.67 -1.50 -14.98
CA ASN A 273 10.64 -0.55 -15.39
C ASN A 273 9.24 -0.94 -14.88
N TYR A 274 9.10 -2.08 -14.19
CA TYR A 274 7.78 -2.56 -13.76
C TYR A 274 7.22 -1.71 -12.62
N VAL A 275 5.97 -1.31 -12.80
CA VAL A 275 5.15 -0.64 -11.78
C VAL A 275 4.25 -1.68 -11.09
N TRP A 276 3.34 -1.21 -10.21
CA TRP A 276 2.55 -2.08 -9.33
C TRP A 276 1.84 -3.25 -10.01
N PHE A 277 1.28 -3.03 -11.23
CA PHE A 277 0.47 -4.05 -11.90
C PHE A 277 1.26 -4.93 -12.87
N ASP A 278 2.49 -4.55 -13.22
CA ASP A 278 3.28 -5.26 -14.23
C ASP A 278 3.77 -6.63 -13.73
N ALA A 279 4.20 -6.73 -12.47
CA ALA A 279 4.69 -7.99 -11.91
C ALA A 279 3.60 -9.09 -11.94
N GLY A 280 2.40 -8.78 -11.46
CA GLY A 280 1.28 -9.73 -11.49
C GLY A 280 0.79 -10.03 -12.89
N THR A 281 0.74 -9.02 -13.78
CA THR A 281 0.42 -9.21 -15.20
C THR A 281 1.43 -10.12 -15.87
N ARG A 282 2.72 -9.98 -15.54
CA ARG A 282 3.78 -10.87 -16.07
C ARG A 282 3.61 -12.30 -15.56
N PHE A 283 3.34 -12.49 -14.27
CA PHE A 283 3.04 -13.82 -13.73
C PHE A 283 1.82 -14.46 -14.41
N ALA A 284 0.77 -13.70 -14.67
CA ALA A 284 -0.44 -14.17 -15.36
C ALA A 284 -0.19 -14.67 -16.80
N LYS A 285 0.91 -14.24 -17.44
CA LYS A 285 1.36 -14.75 -18.75
C LYS A 285 2.06 -16.11 -18.69
N GLY A 286 2.39 -16.59 -17.48
CA GLY A 286 2.81 -17.96 -17.24
C GLY A 286 4.30 -18.27 -17.35
N ASP A 287 5.17 -17.28 -17.46
CA ASP A 287 6.63 -17.46 -17.56
C ASP A 287 7.40 -17.09 -16.28
N ILE A 288 6.70 -16.83 -15.19
CA ILE A 288 7.28 -16.58 -13.85
C ILE A 288 6.98 -17.77 -12.94
N GLY A 289 7.99 -18.28 -12.20
CA GLY A 289 7.84 -19.42 -11.30
C GLY A 289 7.19 -19.07 -9.96
N MET A 290 7.71 -18.04 -9.27
CA MET A 290 7.25 -17.61 -7.96
C MET A 290 7.59 -16.14 -7.74
N PHE A 291 6.70 -15.37 -7.08
CA PHE A 291 7.01 -14.02 -6.62
C PHE A 291 6.21 -13.68 -5.37
N TYR A 292 6.58 -12.62 -4.66
CA TYR A 292 5.77 -12.07 -3.58
C TYR A 292 5.27 -10.68 -3.97
N TRP A 293 4.05 -10.35 -3.57
CA TRP A 293 3.48 -9.04 -3.81
C TRP A 293 2.21 -8.83 -2.96
N TRP A 294 1.50 -7.74 -3.23
CA TRP A 294 0.27 -7.39 -2.54
C TRP A 294 -0.83 -8.43 -2.74
N THR A 295 -1.63 -8.69 -1.69
CA THR A 295 -2.71 -9.68 -1.68
C THR A 295 -3.81 -9.49 -2.73
N PRO A 296 -4.10 -8.27 -3.29
CA PRO A 296 -4.95 -8.17 -4.47
C PRO A 296 -4.56 -9.09 -5.61
N TYR A 297 -3.27 -9.39 -5.75
CA TYR A 297 -2.81 -10.32 -6.78
C TYR A 297 -3.21 -11.77 -6.52
N PHE A 298 -3.64 -12.13 -5.33
CA PHE A 298 -4.19 -13.46 -5.08
C PHE A 298 -5.43 -13.74 -5.92
N TYR A 299 -6.18 -12.70 -6.32
CA TYR A 299 -7.30 -12.82 -7.26
C TYR A 299 -7.05 -12.16 -8.61
N LEU A 300 -6.29 -11.08 -8.70
CA LEU A 300 -6.02 -10.38 -9.96
C LEU A 300 -5.28 -11.24 -10.98
N ILE A 301 -4.45 -12.20 -10.53
CA ILE A 301 -3.76 -13.17 -11.39
C ILE A 301 -4.72 -14.03 -12.21
N LYS A 302 -5.98 -14.17 -11.78
CA LYS A 302 -7.02 -14.85 -12.56
C LYS A 302 -7.31 -14.13 -13.89
N ASN A 303 -7.00 -12.83 -13.98
CA ASN A 303 -7.08 -12.06 -15.21
C ASN A 303 -5.79 -12.20 -16.05
N SER A 304 -5.91 -12.17 -17.35
CA SER A 304 -4.77 -12.20 -18.32
C SER A 304 -3.93 -10.92 -18.32
N GLY A 305 -4.36 -9.89 -17.62
CA GLY A 305 -3.74 -8.60 -17.39
C GLY A 305 -4.58 -7.84 -16.38
N TYR A 306 -4.15 -6.62 -16.00
CA TYR A 306 -4.88 -5.85 -14.99
C TYR A 306 -6.33 -5.59 -15.42
N MET A 307 -7.28 -6.12 -14.64
CA MET A 307 -8.73 -5.89 -14.80
C MET A 307 -9.29 -6.13 -16.22
N THR A 308 -8.75 -7.10 -16.94
CA THR A 308 -9.17 -7.35 -18.35
C THR A 308 -10.49 -8.11 -18.48
N GLY A 309 -10.99 -8.75 -17.43
CA GLY A 309 -12.11 -9.67 -17.46
C GLY A 309 -11.86 -10.98 -18.25
N LYS A 310 -10.66 -11.16 -18.78
CA LYS A 310 -10.25 -12.35 -19.52
C LYS A 310 -9.45 -13.27 -18.62
N LYS A 311 -9.79 -14.56 -18.60
CA LYS A 311 -9.07 -15.56 -17.82
C LYS A 311 -7.59 -15.63 -18.22
N SER A 312 -6.70 -15.72 -17.23
CA SER A 312 -5.28 -15.92 -17.45
C SER A 312 -4.95 -17.39 -17.74
N ASP A 313 -3.78 -17.62 -18.34
CA ASP A 313 -3.26 -18.97 -18.62
C ASP A 313 -2.86 -19.73 -17.34
N VAL A 314 -2.75 -19.02 -16.21
CA VAL A 314 -2.32 -19.58 -14.92
C VAL A 314 -3.45 -19.68 -13.89
N MET A 315 -4.68 -19.33 -14.25
CA MET A 315 -5.81 -19.17 -13.32
C MET A 315 -5.98 -20.35 -12.35
N GLU A 316 -5.86 -21.61 -12.83
CA GLU A 316 -6.01 -22.81 -12.00
C GLU A 316 -4.66 -23.45 -11.62
N LYS A 317 -3.54 -22.81 -11.97
CA LYS A 317 -2.19 -23.37 -11.89
C LYS A 317 -1.30 -22.71 -10.84
N TYR A 318 -1.82 -21.74 -10.10
CA TYR A 318 -1.07 -21.08 -9.04
C TYR A 318 -1.63 -21.41 -7.66
N ALA A 319 -0.82 -21.19 -6.65
CA ALA A 319 -1.24 -21.15 -5.26
C ALA A 319 -0.55 -20.02 -4.52
N THR A 320 -1.04 -19.75 -3.31
CA THR A 320 -0.51 -18.73 -2.42
C THR A 320 0.23 -19.37 -1.25
N ALA A 321 1.18 -18.65 -0.68
CA ALA A 321 1.98 -19.12 0.45
C ALA A 321 2.34 -17.94 1.37
N ALA A 322 2.81 -18.27 2.57
CA ALA A 322 3.33 -17.31 3.52
C ALA A 322 4.63 -16.66 3.01
N LEU A 323 4.88 -15.44 3.46
CA LEU A 323 6.15 -14.77 3.19
C LEU A 323 7.32 -15.44 3.92
N PRO A 324 8.52 -15.45 3.31
CA PRO A 324 9.72 -15.83 4.03
C PRO A 324 10.09 -14.79 5.09
N LYS A 325 10.76 -15.23 6.15
CA LYS A 325 11.32 -14.39 7.22
C LYS A 325 12.85 -14.34 7.16
N ALA A 326 13.49 -13.43 7.85
CA ALA A 326 14.92 -13.53 8.11
C ALA A 326 15.18 -14.46 9.30
N GLU A 327 16.31 -15.15 9.27
CA GLU A 327 16.72 -16.05 10.35
C GLU A 327 16.84 -15.29 11.69
N GLY A 328 16.18 -15.81 12.73
CA GLY A 328 16.22 -15.24 14.07
C GLY A 328 15.47 -13.92 14.25
N VAL A 329 14.76 -13.41 13.23
CA VAL A 329 13.97 -12.18 13.28
C VAL A 329 12.48 -12.53 13.29
N PRO A 330 11.67 -11.94 14.18
CA PRO A 330 10.21 -12.09 14.12
C PRO A 330 9.66 -11.58 12.78
N GLN A 331 8.70 -12.32 12.21
CA GLN A 331 8.10 -11.91 10.96
C GLN A 331 7.37 -10.56 11.09
N THR A 332 7.65 -9.68 10.17
CA THR A 332 6.94 -8.41 9.98
C THR A 332 6.44 -8.34 8.55
N VAL A 333 5.14 -8.20 8.37
CA VAL A 333 4.51 -8.09 7.06
C VAL A 333 4.21 -6.62 6.76
N SER A 334 4.56 -6.18 5.56
CA SER A 334 4.16 -4.86 5.07
C SER A 334 2.65 -4.84 4.83
N LEU A 335 1.98 -3.89 5.47
CA LEU A 335 0.58 -3.61 5.23
C LEU A 335 0.43 -2.41 4.29
N GLY A 336 -0.67 -2.39 3.59
CA GLY A 336 -1.07 -1.31 2.70
C GLY A 336 -2.57 -1.30 2.50
N GLY A 337 -2.99 -0.81 1.34
CA GLY A 337 -4.39 -0.68 1.01
C GLY A 337 -4.89 0.74 1.10
N TRP A 338 -6.19 0.89 1.12
CA TRP A 338 -6.85 2.16 0.96
C TRP A 338 -7.84 2.41 2.07
N SER A 339 -7.88 3.64 2.52
CA SER A 339 -8.76 4.07 3.60
C SER A 339 -9.55 5.29 3.19
N LEU A 340 -10.71 5.50 3.78
CA LEU A 340 -11.58 6.64 3.55
C LEU A 340 -11.47 7.63 4.69
N GLY A 341 -11.26 8.90 4.36
CA GLY A 341 -11.17 10.01 5.30
C GLY A 341 -12.00 11.20 4.85
N ILE A 342 -12.19 12.16 5.75
CA ILE A 342 -13.01 13.36 5.53
C ILE A 342 -12.11 14.59 5.52
N PRO A 343 -12.04 15.35 4.40
CA PRO A 343 -11.35 16.62 4.38
C PRO A 343 -11.91 17.59 5.43
N SER A 344 -11.03 18.30 6.14
CA SER A 344 -11.45 19.31 7.13
C SER A 344 -12.25 20.46 6.51
N SER A 345 -12.09 20.71 5.23
CA SER A 345 -12.82 21.71 4.45
C SER A 345 -14.20 21.25 3.97
N SER A 346 -14.58 19.97 4.17
CA SER A 346 -15.93 19.51 3.83
C SER A 346 -16.97 20.11 4.77
N GLU A 347 -18.02 20.68 4.20
CA GLU A 347 -19.21 21.15 4.93
C GLU A 347 -20.23 20.04 5.20
N ARG A 348 -19.92 18.78 4.76
CA ARG A 348 -20.82 17.61 4.81
C ARG A 348 -20.20 16.43 5.54
N GLN A 349 -19.54 16.73 6.65
CA GLN A 349 -18.77 15.71 7.40
C GLN A 349 -19.66 14.56 7.90
N GLU A 350 -20.88 14.83 8.34
CA GLU A 350 -21.85 13.79 8.76
C GLU A 350 -22.24 12.86 7.60
N ALA A 351 -22.54 13.43 6.44
CA ALA A 351 -22.87 12.63 5.25
C ALA A 351 -21.64 11.86 4.74
N GLY A 352 -20.45 12.45 4.81
CA GLY A 352 -19.19 11.80 4.53
C GLY A 352 -18.96 10.60 5.46
N TYR A 353 -19.18 10.77 6.76
CA TYR A 353 -19.06 9.67 7.72
C TYR A 353 -20.08 8.56 7.47
N ALA A 354 -21.32 8.91 7.15
CA ALA A 354 -22.35 7.93 6.80
C ALA A 354 -21.96 7.08 5.58
N PHE A 355 -21.38 7.72 4.54
CA PHE A 355 -20.84 7.00 3.38
C PHE A 355 -19.67 6.10 3.77
N ILE A 356 -18.71 6.57 4.57
CA ILE A 356 -17.57 5.77 5.06
C ILE A 356 -18.07 4.56 5.85
N LYS A 357 -19.02 4.76 6.78
CA LYS A 357 -19.66 3.67 7.54
C LYS A 357 -20.26 2.62 6.62
N TRP A 358 -21.03 3.04 5.60
CA TRP A 358 -21.59 2.13 4.62
C TRP A 358 -20.52 1.37 3.83
N ALA A 359 -19.56 2.08 3.24
CA ALA A 359 -18.53 1.50 2.38
C ALA A 359 -17.64 0.48 3.13
N THR A 360 -17.39 0.73 4.43
CA THR A 360 -16.56 -0.13 5.28
C THR A 360 -17.37 -1.14 6.10
N SER A 361 -18.72 -1.17 5.95
CA SER A 361 -19.57 -2.11 6.66
C SER A 361 -19.31 -3.56 6.22
N LYS A 362 -19.54 -4.52 7.13
CA LYS A 362 -19.48 -5.94 6.80
C LYS A 362 -20.42 -6.30 5.64
N ALA A 363 -21.62 -5.75 5.64
CA ALA A 363 -22.63 -6.04 4.61
C ALA A 363 -22.16 -5.59 3.22
N THR A 364 -21.66 -4.36 3.09
CA THR A 364 -21.16 -3.84 1.82
C THR A 364 -19.92 -4.61 1.36
N GLN A 365 -18.94 -4.84 2.25
CA GLN A 365 -17.74 -5.58 1.89
C GLN A 365 -18.02 -7.04 1.53
N LYS A 366 -19.00 -7.70 2.18
CA LYS A 366 -19.46 -9.03 1.76
C LYS A 366 -20.07 -9.00 0.36
N LYS A 367 -20.92 -8.01 0.04
CA LYS A 367 -21.48 -7.86 -1.32
C LYS A 367 -20.38 -7.64 -2.35
N MET A 368 -19.34 -6.83 -2.04
CA MET A 368 -18.19 -6.66 -2.91
C MET A 368 -17.44 -7.99 -3.12
N ALA A 369 -17.22 -8.76 -2.06
CA ALA A 369 -16.56 -10.06 -2.12
C ALA A 369 -17.32 -11.10 -2.98
N LEU A 370 -18.64 -11.09 -2.90
CA LEU A 370 -19.51 -12.05 -3.61
C LEU A 370 -19.87 -11.59 -5.03
N TRP A 371 -19.35 -10.45 -5.50
CA TRP A 371 -19.66 -9.96 -6.84
C TRP A 371 -19.20 -10.95 -7.92
N PRO A 372 -20.06 -11.32 -8.88
CA PRO A 372 -19.76 -12.43 -9.78
C PRO A 372 -18.79 -12.11 -10.91
N ASP A 373 -18.59 -10.83 -11.22
CA ASP A 373 -17.71 -10.40 -12.32
C ASP A 373 -16.23 -10.48 -11.91
N LEU A 374 -15.41 -11.09 -12.77
CA LEU A 374 -13.97 -11.25 -12.53
C LEU A 374 -13.25 -9.91 -12.30
N ASN A 375 -13.70 -8.82 -12.92
CA ASN A 375 -13.14 -7.49 -12.73
C ASN A 375 -13.51 -6.85 -11.40
N TYR A 376 -14.54 -7.34 -10.73
CA TYR A 376 -15.03 -6.80 -9.47
C TYR A 376 -14.74 -7.72 -8.30
N GLN A 377 -13.89 -8.72 -8.47
CA GLN A 377 -13.47 -9.56 -7.36
C GLN A 377 -12.73 -8.74 -6.31
N PHE A 378 -13.04 -8.98 -5.05
CA PHE A 378 -12.50 -8.26 -3.92
C PHE A 378 -12.40 -9.19 -2.71
N SER A 379 -11.19 -9.39 -2.20
CA SER A 379 -10.93 -10.19 -0.99
C SER A 379 -10.10 -9.43 0.05
N ASP A 380 -9.90 -8.14 -0.15
CA ASP A 380 -9.00 -7.32 0.68
C ASP A 380 -9.77 -6.55 1.75
N PHE A 381 -10.71 -7.21 2.39
CA PHE A 381 -11.48 -6.61 3.48
C PHE A 381 -10.66 -6.49 4.77
N ALA A 382 -10.98 -5.45 5.55
CA ALA A 382 -10.35 -5.22 6.85
C ALA A 382 -11.13 -5.85 8.02
N ARG A 383 -12.15 -6.69 7.74
CA ARG A 383 -13.07 -7.26 8.72
C ARG A 383 -12.77 -8.72 9.00
N VAL A 384 -12.54 -9.05 10.27
CA VAL A 384 -12.20 -10.41 10.73
C VAL A 384 -13.28 -11.40 10.34
N SER A 385 -14.56 -11.02 10.51
CA SER A 385 -15.69 -11.92 10.24
C SER A 385 -15.81 -12.37 8.78
N LEU A 386 -15.27 -11.61 7.82
CA LEU A 386 -15.29 -11.98 6.40
C LEU A 386 -14.24 -13.03 6.06
N TYR A 387 -13.13 -13.09 6.80
CA TYR A 387 -12.15 -14.18 6.68
C TYR A 387 -12.68 -15.52 7.21
N GLN A 388 -13.78 -15.50 7.96
CA GLN A 388 -14.42 -16.68 8.55
C GLN A 388 -15.74 -17.02 7.83
N ASP A 389 -16.18 -16.22 6.88
CA ASP A 389 -17.46 -16.40 6.16
C ASP A 389 -17.32 -17.50 5.12
N GLU A 390 -18.13 -18.56 5.24
CA GLU A 390 -18.06 -19.76 4.39
C GLU A 390 -18.36 -19.46 2.90
N GLU A 391 -19.27 -18.52 2.60
CA GLU A 391 -19.57 -18.15 1.22
C GLU A 391 -18.38 -17.42 0.57
N VAL A 392 -17.72 -16.56 1.35
CA VAL A 392 -16.54 -15.82 0.89
C VAL A 392 -15.34 -16.77 0.73
N LYS A 393 -15.13 -17.70 1.68
CA LYS A 393 -14.09 -18.72 1.60
C LYS A 393 -14.24 -19.65 0.39
N ALA A 394 -15.47 -19.96 0.01
CA ALA A 394 -15.74 -20.79 -1.17
C ALA A 394 -15.23 -20.14 -2.48
N ILE A 395 -15.19 -18.81 -2.55
CA ILE A 395 -14.68 -18.05 -3.70
C ILE A 395 -13.17 -17.84 -3.62
N TYR A 396 -12.65 -17.63 -2.40
CA TYR A 396 -11.26 -17.25 -2.15
C TYR A 396 -10.55 -18.25 -1.22
N PRO A 397 -10.09 -19.39 -1.72
CA PRO A 397 -9.52 -20.48 -0.90
C PRO A 397 -8.20 -20.10 -0.20
N TYR A 398 -7.62 -18.97 -0.48
CA TYR A 398 -6.38 -18.44 0.11
C TYR A 398 -6.59 -17.52 1.31
N LEU A 399 -7.82 -17.29 1.76
CA LEU A 399 -8.12 -16.31 2.82
C LEU A 399 -7.38 -16.61 4.13
N ASP A 400 -7.14 -17.88 4.47
CA ASP A 400 -6.40 -18.23 5.68
C ASP A 400 -4.94 -17.73 5.60
N VAL A 401 -4.30 -17.87 4.43
CA VAL A 401 -2.94 -17.33 4.18
C VAL A 401 -2.97 -15.80 4.27
N GLN A 402 -3.91 -15.15 3.60
CA GLN A 402 -4.05 -13.69 3.60
C GLN A 402 -4.26 -13.15 5.02
N TYR A 403 -5.16 -13.76 5.78
CA TYR A 403 -5.43 -13.34 7.16
C TYR A 403 -4.23 -13.57 8.09
N ALA A 404 -3.52 -14.69 7.92
CA ALA A 404 -2.30 -14.96 8.67
C ALA A 404 -1.22 -13.88 8.41
N MET A 405 -1.09 -13.41 7.16
CA MET A 405 -0.18 -12.30 6.82
C MET A 405 -0.66 -10.97 7.42
N MET A 406 -1.96 -10.67 7.38
CA MET A 406 -2.53 -9.47 8.00
C MET A 406 -2.20 -9.38 9.50
N LYS A 407 -2.37 -10.49 10.24
CA LYS A 407 -2.11 -10.56 11.69
C LYS A 407 -0.64 -10.35 12.08
N GLN A 408 0.29 -10.51 11.15
CA GLN A 408 1.72 -10.25 11.33
C GLN A 408 2.12 -8.88 10.78
N GLY A 409 1.13 -8.08 10.39
CA GLY A 409 1.32 -6.79 9.76
C GLY A 409 1.81 -5.71 10.70
N ASN A 410 2.79 -4.94 10.25
CA ASN A 410 3.17 -3.67 10.87
C ASN A 410 3.56 -2.65 9.79
N GLY A 411 2.55 -1.98 9.27
CA GLY A 411 2.74 -0.97 8.23
C GLY A 411 3.62 0.20 8.69
N LYS A 412 3.59 0.55 9.98
CA LYS A 412 4.43 1.64 10.52
C LYS A 412 5.91 1.30 10.51
N VAL A 413 6.27 0.03 10.65
CA VAL A 413 7.67 -0.42 10.49
C VAL A 413 8.06 -0.48 9.02
N ALA A 414 7.21 -1.05 8.19
CA ALA A 414 7.53 -1.27 6.77
C ALA A 414 7.49 0.03 5.94
N ARG A 415 6.46 0.85 6.14
CA ARG A 415 6.23 2.12 5.43
C ARG A 415 5.68 3.17 6.40
N PRO A 416 6.55 3.85 7.15
CA PRO A 416 6.13 4.73 8.23
C PRO A 416 5.29 5.92 7.73
N PRO A 417 4.09 6.18 8.28
CA PRO A 417 3.20 7.26 7.83
C PRO A 417 3.63 8.63 8.34
N VAL A 418 4.92 8.92 8.33
CA VAL A 418 5.47 10.17 8.87
C VAL A 418 5.35 11.33 7.88
N PRO A 419 5.15 12.58 8.35
CA PRO A 419 5.24 13.74 7.47
C PRO A 419 6.56 13.77 6.70
N GLY A 420 6.48 14.00 5.38
CA GLY A 420 7.65 13.95 4.50
C GLY A 420 8.00 12.55 3.96
N TYR A 421 7.22 11.51 4.29
CA TYR A 421 7.47 10.14 3.81
C TYR A 421 7.67 10.08 2.29
N THR A 422 6.82 10.72 1.50
CA THR A 422 6.89 10.67 0.02
C THR A 422 8.21 11.21 -0.52
N ALA A 423 8.81 12.19 0.17
CA ALA A 423 10.11 12.73 -0.21
C ALA A 423 11.24 11.73 0.11
N VAL A 424 11.22 11.11 1.30
CA VAL A 424 12.23 10.08 1.64
C VAL A 424 12.03 8.80 0.83
N GLU A 425 10.80 8.43 0.51
CA GLU A 425 10.49 7.32 -0.41
C GLU A 425 11.09 7.55 -1.80
N SER A 426 10.98 8.76 -2.33
CA SER A 426 11.57 9.11 -3.63
C SER A 426 13.09 8.97 -3.63
N VAL A 427 13.75 9.39 -2.56
CA VAL A 427 15.21 9.21 -2.38
C VAL A 427 15.57 7.73 -2.31
N LEU A 428 14.80 6.94 -1.53
CA LEU A 428 15.06 5.50 -1.40
C LEU A 428 14.84 4.79 -2.74
N GLY A 429 13.74 5.09 -3.44
CA GLY A 429 13.42 4.49 -4.73
C GLY A 429 14.50 4.73 -5.79
N LEU A 430 14.98 5.97 -5.90
CA LEU A 430 16.12 6.30 -6.77
C LEU A 430 17.38 5.53 -6.36
N THR A 431 17.69 5.50 -5.06
CA THR A 431 18.87 4.79 -4.54
C THR A 431 18.79 3.30 -4.84
N LEU A 432 17.66 2.66 -4.58
CA LEU A 432 17.47 1.23 -4.88
C LEU A 432 17.60 0.94 -6.37
N ASN A 433 16.98 1.75 -7.24
CA ASN A 433 17.08 1.58 -8.68
C ASN A 433 18.55 1.67 -9.16
N GLN A 434 19.33 2.62 -8.65
CA GLN A 434 20.77 2.74 -8.93
C GLN A 434 21.55 1.52 -8.40
N LEU A 435 21.22 1.05 -7.19
CA LEU A 435 21.84 -0.12 -6.59
C LEU A 435 21.52 -1.43 -7.33
N LEU A 436 20.36 -1.56 -7.95
CA LEU A 436 20.00 -2.74 -8.76
C LEU A 436 20.72 -2.77 -10.10
N THR A 437 20.89 -1.61 -10.74
CA THR A 437 21.41 -1.50 -12.13
C THR A 437 22.90 -1.22 -12.20
N GLY A 438 23.47 -0.69 -11.12
CA GLY A 438 24.90 -0.30 -11.03
C GLY A 438 25.75 -1.30 -10.26
N ASN A 439 27.02 -0.94 -10.12
CA ASN A 439 28.02 -1.73 -9.37
C ASN A 439 28.35 -1.11 -8.00
N GLU A 440 27.58 -0.09 -7.58
CA GLU A 440 27.81 0.56 -6.28
C GLU A 440 27.54 -0.41 -5.14
N GLU A 441 28.36 -0.35 -4.10
CA GLU A 441 28.16 -1.15 -2.89
C GLU A 441 26.90 -0.68 -2.14
N PRO A 442 26.06 -1.60 -1.62
CA PRO A 442 24.85 -1.25 -0.90
C PRO A 442 25.07 -0.23 0.20
N LYS A 443 26.13 -0.40 0.98
CA LYS A 443 26.49 0.50 2.08
C LYS A 443 26.67 1.95 1.61
N THR A 444 27.42 2.16 0.54
CA THR A 444 27.70 3.51 0.00
C THR A 444 26.43 4.22 -0.47
N GLY A 445 25.57 3.52 -1.22
CA GLY A 445 24.30 4.08 -1.67
C GLY A 445 23.37 4.41 -0.50
N LEU A 446 23.30 3.53 0.50
CA LEU A 446 22.48 3.74 1.70
C LEU A 446 23.03 4.87 2.60
N GLU A 447 24.34 5.05 2.72
CA GLU A 447 24.96 6.21 3.42
C GLU A 447 24.55 7.54 2.78
N ARG A 448 24.57 7.60 1.45
CA ARG A 448 24.11 8.77 0.69
C ARG A 448 22.60 9.02 0.94
N ALA A 449 21.76 8.00 0.84
CA ALA A 449 20.33 8.10 1.12
C ALA A 449 20.07 8.55 2.57
N ASN A 450 20.78 8.00 3.54
CA ASN A 450 20.65 8.36 4.95
C ASN A 450 20.88 9.86 5.20
N SER A 451 21.93 10.43 4.59
CA SER A 451 22.25 11.86 4.70
C SER A 451 21.17 12.75 4.06
N LEU A 452 20.57 12.29 2.94
CA LEU A 452 19.46 13.01 2.31
C LEU A 452 18.20 12.94 3.19
N PHE A 453 17.91 11.79 3.79
CA PHE A 453 16.80 11.64 4.74
C PHE A 453 16.92 12.61 5.90
N GLU A 454 18.10 12.71 6.54
CA GLU A 454 18.32 13.69 7.61
C GLU A 454 17.95 15.12 7.18
N SER A 455 18.34 15.49 5.96
CA SER A 455 18.08 16.84 5.44
C SER A 455 16.61 17.09 5.20
N ILE A 456 15.87 16.10 4.68
CA ILE A 456 14.43 16.18 4.42
C ILE A 456 13.65 16.23 5.74
N LEU A 457 13.98 15.35 6.66
CA LEU A 457 13.22 15.17 7.90
C LEU A 457 13.38 16.34 8.86
N LYS A 458 14.56 16.98 8.91
CA LYS A 458 14.79 18.21 9.69
C LYS A 458 13.83 19.34 9.33
N GLY A 459 13.36 19.40 8.08
CA GLY A 459 12.41 20.40 7.63
C GLY A 459 10.93 20.05 7.91
N ASN A 460 10.59 18.77 8.04
CA ASN A 460 9.21 18.28 8.03
C ASN A 460 8.71 17.75 9.39
N LEU A 461 9.59 17.43 10.32
CA LEU A 461 9.24 16.82 11.60
C LEU A 461 9.51 17.75 12.80
N MET A 462 9.18 19.03 12.66
CA MET A 462 9.42 20.05 13.70
C MET A 462 8.37 20.07 14.81
N ILE A 463 7.31 19.27 14.75
CA ILE A 463 6.28 19.23 15.79
C ILE A 463 6.74 18.24 16.85
N PRO A 464 7.02 18.68 18.10
CA PRO A 464 7.38 17.76 19.17
C PRO A 464 6.24 16.78 19.40
N TYR A 465 6.57 15.49 19.37
CA TYR A 465 5.63 14.46 19.78
C TYR A 465 5.34 14.63 21.27
N GLN A 466 4.17 15.14 21.60
CA GLN A 466 3.62 15.07 22.94
C GLN A 466 2.83 13.77 23.05
N ARG A 467 3.18 12.99 24.05
CA ARG A 467 2.48 11.75 24.39
C ARG A 467 1.13 12.13 25.00
N ASP A 468 0.10 12.22 24.15
CA ASP A 468 -1.26 12.32 24.61
C ASP A 468 -1.73 10.99 25.20
N SER A 469 -2.85 11.02 25.95
CA SER A 469 -3.43 9.88 26.64
C SER A 469 -3.82 8.70 25.75
N TYR A 470 -3.72 8.84 24.42
CA TYR A 470 -3.90 7.77 23.45
C TYR A 470 -2.54 7.17 23.12
N SER A 471 -2.38 5.88 23.45
CA SER A 471 -1.21 5.11 23.05
C SER A 471 -1.28 4.87 21.55
N ASP A 472 -0.44 5.55 20.76
CA ASP A 472 -0.23 5.22 19.34
C ASP A 472 0.56 3.93 19.25
N SER A 473 -0.11 2.84 19.55
CA SER A 473 0.42 1.49 19.64
C SER A 473 -0.64 0.48 19.18
N LEU A 474 -0.20 -0.72 18.83
CA LEU A 474 -1.11 -1.82 18.51
C LEU A 474 -2.03 -2.14 19.70
N ASP A 475 -1.51 -2.09 20.93
CA ASP A 475 -2.32 -2.31 22.12
C ASP A 475 -3.36 -1.19 22.31
N GLY A 476 -3.03 0.05 21.95
CA GLY A 476 -3.97 1.16 21.90
C GLY A 476 -5.10 0.94 20.90
N ALA A 477 -4.78 0.42 19.71
CA ALA A 477 -5.78 0.04 18.71
C ALA A 477 -6.68 -1.10 19.22
N LYS A 478 -6.10 -2.14 19.83
CA LYS A 478 -6.86 -3.24 20.45
C LYS A 478 -7.76 -2.75 21.57
N ALA A 479 -7.28 -1.82 22.39
CA ALA A 479 -8.09 -1.22 23.47
C ALA A 479 -9.23 -0.35 22.94
N LEU A 480 -9.03 0.35 21.81
CA LEU A 480 -10.09 1.11 21.14
C LEU A 480 -11.17 0.18 20.58
N ILE A 481 -10.76 -0.88 19.91
CA ILE A 481 -11.65 -1.92 19.37
C ILE A 481 -12.47 -2.56 20.48
N ALA A 482 -11.85 -2.92 21.62
CA ALA A 482 -12.51 -3.59 22.73
C ALA A 482 -13.56 -2.72 23.47
N LYS A 483 -13.55 -1.41 23.27
CA LYS A 483 -14.54 -0.48 23.88
C LYS A 483 -15.82 -0.35 23.06
N LYS A 484 -15.85 -0.88 21.88
CA LYS A 484 -16.95 -0.84 20.91
C LYS A 484 -17.43 -2.24 20.51
#